data_dacb6cfccbc4f2fef3bb18457ffcdced
#
_entry.id   dacb6cfccbc4f2fef3bb18457ffcdced
#
_cell.length_a   1.000
_cell.length_b   1.000
_cell.length_c   1.000
_cell.angle_alpha   90.00
_cell.angle_beta   90.00
_cell.angle_gamma   90.00
#
_symmetry.space_group_name_H-M   'P 1'
#
loop_
_entity.id
_entity.type
_entity.pdbx_description
1 polymer ?
#
loop_
_entity_poly.entity_id
_entity_poly.type
_entity_poly.pdbx_seq_one_letter_code
_entity_poly.pdbx_strand_id
1 'polypeptide(L)'
;MNIKVVKRNGKKEPVMLDKILDRITQQTYGLDKLIIPFEVAQKVIEGITPDIKTQVLDQLAMETAASLATKHPDYSILAARLAITNLHKETKKSFSETVIDLYKYIDQKTGKHSPIVSESFYNIVKRNADEIDSAIVHSRDHNFDYFGFKTLEKSYLLKLDGKVAERPQYMYMRTALQVWGENLEKVIETYNTLSEGYYTHATPTLFNSGTGRPQLSSCFLLDLESDSIEGIFNTLKESAQISKNAGGIGISFSKVRAKGTYIAGTNGTSNGIIPFLKIFNETARAVDQGGGKRKGSIAIYMEPWHSDIMEFLDLRKNQGKDEVRARDLFLAMWMNDLFMERVELDEEWTLMCPHECSGLTETYGQEFRELYTKYENMNKGKKTLKAREVWNKILESQIETGTPYILYKDSINEKSNQSNIGVVRSSNLCLDGDTMVKCRIDGIEKEFDMVTLDVLFKNGERIEVLSRDIDKEVDEWSLVENSGITNVDAETIKVTDENGNFIICTEDHKIWTQNRGYVRAGDL
;
A
#
# COMPACT_ATOMS: atom_id res chain seq x y z
N MET A 1 10.88 -4.99 48.89
CA MET A 1 11.34 -3.79 48.17
C MET A 1 10.16 -2.84 47.98
N ASN A 2 10.30 -1.57 48.43
CA ASN A 2 9.20 -0.60 48.29
C ASN A 2 9.31 0.09 46.93
N ILE A 3 9.06 -0.66 45.84
CA ILE A 3 9.11 -0.16 44.46
C ILE A 3 7.93 0.78 44.22
N LYS A 4 8.18 1.96 43.71
CA LYS A 4 7.15 2.95 43.36
C LYS A 4 6.99 3.07 41.85
N VAL A 5 5.78 3.38 41.39
CA VAL A 5 5.43 3.75 40.01
C VAL A 5 5.07 5.22 39.93
N VAL A 6 5.34 5.83 38.78
CA VAL A 6 4.94 7.19 38.47
C VAL A 6 3.65 7.17 37.65
N LYS A 7 2.58 7.72 38.21
CA LYS A 7 1.28 7.88 37.53
C LYS A 7 1.35 8.93 36.44
N ARG A 8 0.35 8.95 35.52
CA ARG A 8 0.24 9.96 34.46
C ARG A 8 0.19 11.41 34.97
N ASN A 9 -0.34 11.63 36.18
CA ASN A 9 -0.36 12.93 36.85
C ASN A 9 0.95 13.27 37.60
N GLY A 10 2.01 12.47 37.44
CA GLY A 10 3.29 12.66 38.11
C GLY A 10 3.38 12.14 39.54
N LYS A 11 2.26 11.69 40.16
CA LYS A 11 2.26 11.19 41.55
C LYS A 11 2.96 9.83 41.62
N LYS A 12 3.82 9.65 42.64
CA LYS A 12 4.46 8.37 42.94
C LYS A 12 3.61 7.57 43.91
N GLU A 13 3.33 6.32 43.55
CA GLU A 13 2.56 5.38 44.39
C GLU A 13 3.29 4.03 44.49
N PRO A 14 3.14 3.25 45.59
CA PRO A 14 3.65 1.89 45.65
C PRO A 14 3.11 1.04 44.51
N VAL A 15 3.94 0.13 43.98
CA VAL A 15 3.49 -0.88 43.00
C VAL A 15 2.48 -1.80 43.68
N MET A 16 1.34 -2.01 43.04
CA MET A 16 0.33 -3.00 43.42
C MET A 16 0.21 -4.02 42.31
N LEU A 17 0.77 -5.22 42.53
CA LEU A 17 0.83 -6.29 41.54
C LEU A 17 -0.57 -6.77 41.15
N ASP A 18 -1.48 -6.85 42.12
CA ASP A 18 -2.89 -7.23 41.86
C ASP A 18 -3.56 -6.31 40.85
N LYS A 19 -3.27 -5.00 40.88
CA LYS A 19 -3.84 -4.06 39.91
C LYS A 19 -3.36 -4.30 38.47
N ILE A 20 -2.16 -4.85 38.31
CA ILE A 20 -1.62 -5.21 36.99
C ILE A 20 -2.39 -6.43 36.45
N LEU A 21 -2.52 -7.46 37.30
CA LEU A 21 -3.28 -8.67 36.94
C LEU A 21 -4.75 -8.36 36.67
N ASP A 22 -5.42 -7.63 37.55
CA ASP A 22 -6.83 -7.25 37.42
C ASP A 22 -7.08 -6.51 36.10
N ARG A 23 -6.21 -5.57 35.76
CA ARG A 23 -6.33 -4.81 34.53
C ARG A 23 -6.23 -5.69 33.27
N ILE A 24 -5.32 -6.66 33.26
CA ILE A 24 -5.17 -7.59 32.14
C ILE A 24 -6.39 -8.51 32.11
N THR A 25 -6.79 -9.06 33.24
CA THR A 25 -7.95 -9.94 33.38
C THR A 25 -9.25 -9.28 32.90
N GLN A 26 -9.46 -7.99 33.20
CA GLN A 26 -10.62 -7.25 32.72
C GLN A 26 -10.71 -7.16 31.18
N GLN A 27 -9.61 -7.37 30.46
CA GLN A 27 -9.60 -7.32 28.99
C GLN A 27 -9.75 -8.71 28.34
N THR A 28 -9.88 -9.79 29.12
CA THR A 28 -10.04 -11.16 28.58
C THR A 28 -11.48 -11.60 28.35
N TYR A 29 -12.45 -10.71 28.52
CA TYR A 29 -13.88 -11.06 28.32
C TYR A 29 -14.12 -11.59 26.89
N GLY A 30 -14.81 -12.75 26.80
CA GLY A 30 -15.17 -13.38 25.52
C GLY A 30 -13.99 -13.98 24.74
N LEU A 31 -12.77 -14.01 25.30
CA LEU A 31 -11.64 -14.72 24.74
C LEU A 31 -11.63 -16.19 25.16
N ASP A 32 -10.86 -16.99 24.43
CA ASP A 32 -10.68 -18.41 24.75
C ASP A 32 -10.10 -18.60 26.18
N LYS A 33 -10.49 -19.72 26.83
CA LYS A 33 -10.03 -20.07 28.18
C LYS A 33 -8.52 -20.40 28.25
N LEU A 34 -7.89 -20.64 27.10
CA LEU A 34 -6.44 -20.84 27.00
C LEU A 34 -5.66 -19.54 27.18
N ILE A 35 -6.33 -18.38 27.15
CA ILE A 35 -5.70 -17.09 27.45
C ILE A 35 -5.53 -16.96 28.95
N ILE A 36 -4.28 -16.96 29.41
CA ILE A 36 -3.91 -16.92 30.82
C ILE A 36 -3.40 -15.51 31.18
N PRO A 37 -4.25 -14.63 31.80
CA PRO A 37 -3.85 -13.26 32.16
C PRO A 37 -2.62 -13.21 33.07
N PHE A 38 -2.45 -14.22 33.93
CA PHE A 38 -1.33 -14.31 34.84
C PHE A 38 0.02 -14.44 34.12
N GLU A 39 0.07 -15.15 32.99
CA GLU A 39 1.30 -15.30 32.19
C GLU A 39 1.79 -13.94 31.64
N VAL A 40 0.87 -13.09 31.19
CA VAL A 40 1.17 -11.73 30.77
C VAL A 40 1.58 -10.87 31.96
N ALA A 41 0.83 -10.94 33.07
CA ALA A 41 1.10 -10.16 34.27
C ALA A 41 2.46 -10.49 34.87
N GLN A 42 2.86 -11.77 34.90
CA GLN A 42 4.15 -12.21 35.41
C GLN A 42 5.31 -11.55 34.65
N LYS A 43 5.29 -11.58 33.32
CA LYS A 43 6.32 -10.95 32.48
C LYS A 43 6.38 -9.43 32.67
N VAL A 44 5.21 -8.78 32.84
CA VAL A 44 5.16 -7.34 33.16
C VAL A 44 5.80 -7.06 34.51
N ILE A 45 5.52 -7.90 35.52
CA ILE A 45 6.08 -7.76 36.87
C ILE A 45 7.60 -7.93 36.87
N GLU A 46 8.13 -8.88 36.12
CA GLU A 46 9.57 -9.11 35.97
C GLU A 46 10.28 -7.89 35.34
N GLY A 47 9.61 -7.12 34.50
CA GLY A 47 10.12 -5.89 33.87
C GLY A 47 9.99 -4.62 34.73
N ILE A 48 9.49 -4.69 35.98
CA ILE A 48 9.31 -3.51 36.84
C ILE A 48 10.64 -3.00 37.38
N THR A 49 10.93 -1.74 37.09
CA THR A 49 12.03 -0.98 37.65
C THR A 49 11.55 0.13 38.58
N PRO A 50 12.38 0.60 39.56
CA PRO A 50 12.00 1.73 40.40
C PRO A 50 11.61 2.97 39.61
N ASP A 51 10.54 3.63 40.05
CA ASP A 51 9.97 4.84 39.40
C ASP A 51 9.53 4.66 37.95
N ILE A 52 9.22 3.44 37.52
CA ILE A 52 8.68 3.17 36.18
C ILE A 52 7.34 3.92 35.97
N LYS A 53 7.17 4.55 34.82
CA LYS A 53 5.91 5.20 34.46
C LYS A 53 4.84 4.15 34.19
N THR A 54 3.62 4.38 34.67
CA THR A 54 2.49 3.45 34.39
C THR A 54 2.18 3.31 32.90
N GLN A 55 2.53 4.30 32.07
CA GLN A 55 2.44 4.20 30.60
C GLN A 55 3.39 3.11 30.05
N VAL A 56 4.61 3.01 30.60
CA VAL A 56 5.58 1.97 30.20
C VAL A 56 5.09 0.58 30.62
N LEU A 57 4.45 0.46 31.79
CA LEU A 57 3.81 -0.81 32.19
C LEU A 57 2.66 -1.20 31.25
N ASP A 58 1.86 -0.21 30.83
CA ASP A 58 0.80 -0.41 29.86
C ASP A 58 1.35 -0.90 28.52
N GLN A 59 2.45 -0.29 28.06
CA GLN A 59 3.14 -0.70 26.83
C GLN A 59 3.73 -2.11 26.95
N LEU A 60 4.41 -2.42 28.05
CA LEU A 60 4.97 -3.75 28.30
C LEU A 60 3.89 -4.84 28.31
N ALA A 61 2.71 -4.55 28.90
CA ALA A 61 1.59 -5.49 28.90
C ALA A 61 1.07 -5.77 27.48
N MET A 62 0.94 -4.72 26.64
CA MET A 62 0.53 -4.87 25.24
C MET A 62 1.53 -5.70 24.44
N GLU A 63 2.81 -5.37 24.51
CA GLU A 63 3.90 -6.04 23.77
C GLU A 63 4.06 -7.51 24.23
N THR A 64 3.92 -7.76 25.54
CA THR A 64 3.94 -9.12 26.07
C THR A 64 2.76 -9.93 25.54
N ALA A 65 1.54 -9.39 25.58
CA ALA A 65 0.38 -10.08 25.04
C ALA A 65 0.55 -10.31 23.53
N ALA A 66 1.02 -9.32 22.77
CA ALA A 66 1.27 -9.46 21.34
C ALA A 66 2.32 -10.56 21.04
N SER A 67 3.38 -10.68 21.84
CA SER A 67 4.39 -11.74 21.66
C SER A 67 3.85 -13.15 21.91
N LEU A 68 2.75 -13.28 22.65
CA LEU A 68 2.08 -14.56 22.91
C LEU A 68 1.05 -14.93 21.83
N ALA A 69 0.82 -14.08 20.82
CA ALA A 69 -0.08 -14.37 19.70
C ALA A 69 0.34 -15.64 18.92
N THR A 70 1.61 -16.02 18.97
CA THR A 70 2.13 -17.28 18.44
C THR A 70 1.63 -18.54 19.19
N LYS A 71 1.18 -18.38 20.44
CA LYS A 71 0.59 -19.47 21.22
C LYS A 71 -0.91 -19.60 20.96
N HIS A 72 -1.61 -18.47 20.87
CA HIS A 72 -3.04 -18.42 20.59
C HIS A 72 -3.41 -17.04 19.99
N PRO A 73 -4.20 -16.98 18.89
CA PRO A 73 -4.54 -15.72 18.21
C PRO A 73 -5.25 -14.71 19.11
N ASP A 74 -6.02 -15.16 20.09
CA ASP A 74 -6.71 -14.26 21.03
C ASP A 74 -5.77 -13.41 21.90
N TYR A 75 -4.51 -13.76 22.01
CA TYR A 75 -3.52 -12.86 22.63
C TYR A 75 -3.32 -11.57 21.80
N SER A 76 -3.48 -11.61 20.47
CA SER A 76 -3.49 -10.40 19.64
C SER A 76 -4.69 -9.51 19.99
N ILE A 77 -5.87 -10.09 20.21
CA ILE A 77 -7.06 -9.37 20.63
C ILE A 77 -6.86 -8.77 22.03
N LEU A 78 -6.29 -9.52 22.96
CA LEU A 78 -5.95 -9.02 24.30
C LEU A 78 -4.97 -7.83 24.22
N ALA A 79 -3.93 -7.93 23.41
CA ALA A 79 -2.96 -6.86 23.17
C ALA A 79 -3.63 -5.59 22.61
N ALA A 80 -4.53 -5.76 21.62
CA ALA A 80 -5.31 -4.66 21.05
C ALA A 80 -6.16 -3.96 22.11
N ARG A 81 -6.90 -4.71 22.93
CA ARG A 81 -7.75 -4.15 23.98
C ARG A 81 -6.96 -3.38 25.04
N LEU A 82 -5.79 -3.87 25.43
CA LEU A 82 -4.87 -3.16 26.30
C LEU A 82 -4.39 -1.84 25.65
N ALA A 83 -4.03 -1.88 24.37
CA ALA A 83 -3.58 -0.71 23.61
C ALA A 83 -4.69 0.33 23.47
N ILE A 84 -5.90 -0.09 23.09
CA ILE A 84 -7.07 0.78 22.93
C ILE A 84 -7.47 1.42 24.27
N THR A 85 -7.48 0.63 25.34
CA THR A 85 -7.75 1.16 26.69
C THR A 85 -6.70 2.20 27.10
N ASN A 86 -5.44 2.04 26.67
CA ASN A 86 -4.39 3.03 26.89
C ASN A 86 -4.66 4.31 26.08
N LEU A 87 -4.96 4.19 24.79
CA LEU A 87 -5.34 5.32 23.93
C LEU A 87 -6.53 6.10 24.51
N HIS A 88 -7.57 5.40 24.98
CA HIS A 88 -8.74 6.04 25.60
C HIS A 88 -8.42 6.85 26.86
N LYS A 89 -7.37 6.48 27.61
CA LYS A 89 -6.90 7.26 28.76
C LYS A 89 -6.08 8.50 28.35
N GLU A 90 -5.52 8.51 27.17
CA GLU A 90 -4.67 9.59 26.65
C GLU A 90 -5.41 10.57 25.75
N THR A 91 -6.61 10.20 25.28
CA THR A 91 -7.44 10.98 24.37
C THR A 91 -8.72 11.46 25.03
N LYS A 92 -9.28 12.57 24.52
CA LYS A 92 -10.58 13.07 24.96
C LYS A 92 -11.71 12.08 24.64
N LYS A 93 -12.76 12.09 25.48
CA LYS A 93 -13.94 11.24 25.30
C LYS A 93 -14.93 11.80 24.29
N SER A 94 -14.90 13.11 24.00
CA SER A 94 -15.79 13.79 23.07
C SER A 94 -15.05 14.02 21.73
N PHE A 95 -15.69 13.68 20.63
CA PHE A 95 -15.22 13.95 19.29
C PHE A 95 -15.20 15.46 19.02
N SER A 96 -16.27 16.16 19.36
CA SER A 96 -16.38 17.60 19.14
C SER A 96 -15.29 18.38 19.87
N GLU A 97 -14.96 18.02 21.12
CA GLU A 97 -13.86 18.64 21.86
C GLU A 97 -12.49 18.32 21.20
N THR A 98 -12.32 17.12 20.67
CA THR A 98 -11.09 16.75 19.93
C THR A 98 -10.94 17.60 18.67
N VAL A 99 -12.03 17.81 17.93
CA VAL A 99 -12.02 18.68 16.72
C VAL A 99 -11.72 20.13 17.08
N ILE A 100 -12.23 20.62 18.22
CA ILE A 100 -11.90 21.97 18.73
C ILE A 100 -10.40 22.10 18.99
N ASP A 101 -9.76 21.10 19.61
CA ASP A 101 -8.31 21.13 19.86
C ASP A 101 -7.52 21.09 18.54
N LEU A 102 -7.92 20.22 17.59
CA LEU A 102 -7.29 20.12 16.28
C LEU A 102 -7.40 21.44 15.48
N TYR A 103 -8.52 22.16 15.59
CA TYR A 103 -8.71 23.44 14.92
C TYR A 103 -7.94 24.58 15.60
N LYS A 104 -7.94 24.63 16.93
CA LYS A 104 -7.27 25.69 17.71
C LYS A 104 -5.79 25.44 17.94
N TYR A 105 -5.22 24.43 17.32
CA TYR A 105 -3.83 24.07 17.51
C TYR A 105 -2.87 25.20 17.18
N ILE A 106 -1.95 25.45 18.09
CA ILE A 106 -0.84 26.39 17.94
C ILE A 106 0.45 25.56 17.89
N ASP A 107 1.16 25.66 16.79
CA ASP A 107 2.45 24.99 16.62
C ASP A 107 3.45 25.53 17.66
N GLN A 108 3.96 24.63 18.52
CA GLN A 108 4.82 25.02 19.64
C GLN A 108 6.18 25.58 19.20
N LYS A 109 6.66 25.25 17.99
CA LYS A 109 7.94 25.73 17.48
C LYS A 109 7.83 27.14 16.89
N THR A 110 6.72 27.43 16.22
CA THR A 110 6.50 28.68 15.51
C THR A 110 5.63 29.67 16.25
N GLY A 111 4.86 29.21 17.26
CA GLY A 111 3.86 30.01 17.98
C GLY A 111 2.67 30.44 17.12
N LYS A 112 2.52 29.89 15.91
CA LYS A 112 1.45 30.27 14.98
C LYS A 112 0.26 29.32 15.06
N HIS A 113 -0.94 29.86 14.84
CA HIS A 113 -2.14 29.07 14.64
C HIS A 113 -1.96 28.19 13.40
N SER A 114 -2.03 26.88 13.58
CA SER A 114 -1.75 25.86 12.56
C SER A 114 -2.83 24.77 12.60
N PRO A 115 -4.07 25.09 12.19
CA PRO A 115 -5.20 24.18 12.32
C PRO A 115 -4.97 22.91 11.49
N ILE A 116 -5.21 21.77 12.12
CA ILE A 116 -5.11 20.44 11.47
C ILE A 116 -6.38 20.19 10.65
N VAL A 117 -7.54 20.60 11.14
CA VAL A 117 -8.83 20.51 10.43
C VAL A 117 -9.24 21.84 9.82
N SER A 118 -10.04 21.79 8.75
CA SER A 118 -10.51 23.01 8.08
C SER A 118 -11.52 23.77 8.92
N GLU A 119 -11.66 25.08 8.68
CA GLU A 119 -12.64 25.93 9.36
C GLU A 119 -14.07 25.48 9.06
N SER A 120 -14.37 25.12 7.82
CA SER A 120 -15.70 24.63 7.43
C SER A 120 -16.06 23.35 8.17
N PHE A 121 -15.13 22.40 8.26
CA PHE A 121 -15.31 21.16 9.02
C PHE A 121 -15.55 21.45 10.52
N TYR A 122 -14.71 22.29 11.13
CA TYR A 122 -14.86 22.71 12.51
C TYR A 122 -16.23 23.34 12.78
N ASN A 123 -16.71 24.21 11.89
CA ASN A 123 -18.00 24.87 12.07
C ASN A 123 -19.18 23.91 11.99
N ILE A 124 -19.14 22.89 11.12
CA ILE A 124 -20.15 21.83 11.04
C ILE A 124 -20.21 21.06 12.37
N VAL A 125 -19.04 20.60 12.86
CA VAL A 125 -18.96 19.84 14.10
C VAL A 125 -19.43 20.67 15.31
N LYS A 126 -19.01 21.93 15.38
CA LYS A 126 -19.40 22.83 16.48
C LYS A 126 -20.91 23.07 16.57
N ARG A 127 -21.58 23.20 15.42
CA ARG A 127 -23.04 23.41 15.38
C ARG A 127 -23.85 22.17 15.76
N ASN A 128 -23.33 20.99 15.52
CA ASN A 128 -24.01 19.72 15.66
C ASN A 128 -23.33 18.81 16.71
N ALA A 129 -22.61 19.39 17.68
CA ALA A 129 -21.75 18.67 18.59
C ALA A 129 -22.47 17.55 19.36
N ASP A 130 -23.64 17.85 19.95
CA ASP A 130 -24.39 16.90 20.80
C ASP A 130 -24.89 15.69 19.98
N GLU A 131 -25.37 15.92 18.76
CA GLU A 131 -25.88 14.87 17.88
C GLU A 131 -24.75 13.96 17.41
N ILE A 132 -23.64 14.56 16.95
CA ILE A 132 -22.47 13.82 16.48
C ILE A 132 -21.83 13.02 17.62
N ASP A 133 -21.60 13.63 18.78
CA ASP A 133 -20.98 12.96 19.92
C ASP A 133 -21.85 11.80 20.44
N SER A 134 -23.18 11.95 20.42
CA SER A 134 -24.11 10.91 20.85
C SER A 134 -24.17 9.71 19.89
N ALA A 135 -23.87 9.91 18.62
CA ALA A 135 -23.87 8.86 17.61
C ALA A 135 -22.63 7.95 17.70
N ILE A 136 -21.57 8.37 18.38
CA ILE A 136 -20.30 7.63 18.42
C ILE A 136 -20.36 6.47 19.41
N VAL A 137 -20.08 5.26 18.91
CA VAL A 137 -20.06 4.02 19.68
C VAL A 137 -18.62 3.62 19.99
N HIS A 138 -18.08 4.14 21.10
CA HIS A 138 -16.68 3.93 21.52
C HIS A 138 -16.25 2.48 21.70
N SER A 139 -17.19 1.57 22.04
CA SER A 139 -16.89 0.15 22.21
C SER A 139 -16.45 -0.54 20.92
N ARG A 140 -16.81 0.00 19.76
CA ARG A 140 -16.40 -0.54 18.45
C ARG A 140 -14.89 -0.40 18.20
N ASP A 141 -14.17 0.47 18.94
CA ASP A 141 -12.71 0.49 18.89
C ASP A 141 -12.09 -0.87 19.26
N HIS A 142 -12.78 -1.68 20.09
CA HIS A 142 -12.30 -2.99 20.51
C HIS A 142 -12.50 -4.11 19.46
N ASN A 143 -13.01 -3.81 18.27
CA ASN A 143 -13.15 -4.76 17.18
C ASN A 143 -11.83 -4.96 16.39
N PHE A 144 -10.81 -4.13 16.62
CA PHE A 144 -9.50 -4.28 15.98
C PHE A 144 -8.66 -5.34 16.69
N ASP A 145 -7.85 -6.03 15.91
CA ASP A 145 -6.70 -6.77 16.42
C ASP A 145 -5.52 -5.81 16.72
N TYR A 146 -4.44 -6.37 17.27
CA TYR A 146 -3.29 -5.55 17.68
C TYR A 146 -2.60 -4.87 16.49
N PHE A 147 -2.41 -5.60 15.40
CA PHE A 147 -1.74 -5.08 14.21
C PHE A 147 -2.56 -3.96 13.54
N GLY A 148 -3.85 -4.21 13.30
CA GLY A 148 -4.76 -3.22 12.73
C GLY A 148 -4.83 -1.94 13.58
N PHE A 149 -4.97 -2.08 14.91
CA PHE A 149 -4.98 -0.95 15.80
C PHE A 149 -3.65 -0.17 15.78
N LYS A 150 -2.50 -0.86 15.84
CA LYS A 150 -1.18 -0.20 15.81
C LYS A 150 -0.92 0.51 14.48
N THR A 151 -1.40 -0.03 13.39
CA THR A 151 -1.36 0.61 12.08
C THR A 151 -2.15 1.92 12.08
N LEU A 152 -3.39 1.90 12.61
CA LEU A 152 -4.19 3.12 12.75
C LEU A 152 -3.49 4.16 13.64
N GLU A 153 -3.03 3.75 14.82
CA GLU A 153 -2.35 4.62 15.78
C GLU A 153 -1.08 5.27 15.20
N LYS A 154 -0.27 4.49 14.51
CA LYS A 154 1.00 4.95 13.91
C LYS A 154 0.78 5.93 12.78
N SER A 155 -0.14 5.61 11.85
CA SER A 155 -0.20 6.22 10.52
C SER A 155 -1.47 7.01 10.23
N TYR A 156 -2.63 6.67 10.80
CA TYR A 156 -3.93 7.20 10.38
C TYR A 156 -4.53 8.24 11.33
N LEU A 157 -4.40 8.03 12.64
CA LEU A 157 -5.00 8.92 13.63
C LEU A 157 -4.28 10.27 13.68
N LEU A 158 -5.04 11.36 13.72
CA LEU A 158 -4.49 12.71 13.79
C LEU A 158 -3.76 12.94 15.13
N LYS A 159 -2.68 13.71 15.04
CA LYS A 159 -1.74 13.95 16.15
C LYS A 159 -1.61 15.45 16.44
N LEU A 160 -1.41 15.77 17.70
CA LEU A 160 -1.00 17.09 18.18
C LEU A 160 0.36 16.93 18.88
N ASP A 161 1.36 17.71 18.47
CA ASP A 161 2.74 17.63 19.00
C ASP A 161 3.31 16.20 19.02
N GLY A 162 3.02 15.42 17.96
CA GLY A 162 3.45 14.03 17.81
C GLY A 162 2.68 13.01 18.66
N LYS A 163 1.73 13.44 19.49
CA LYS A 163 0.85 12.57 20.28
C LYS A 163 -0.48 12.37 19.58
N VAL A 164 -1.00 11.15 19.61
CA VAL A 164 -2.30 10.82 19.04
C VAL A 164 -3.40 11.56 19.78
N ALA A 165 -4.24 12.28 19.08
CA ALA A 165 -5.38 13.02 19.60
C ALA A 165 -6.73 12.36 19.27
N GLU A 166 -6.79 11.60 18.18
CA GLU A 166 -7.99 10.90 17.73
C GLU A 166 -8.10 9.48 18.28
N ARG A 167 -9.34 8.97 18.27
CA ARG A 167 -9.66 7.53 18.39
C ARG A 167 -10.06 6.97 17.02
N PRO A 168 -10.02 5.65 16.80
CA PRO A 168 -10.47 5.07 15.54
C PRO A 168 -11.89 5.50 15.13
N GLN A 169 -12.83 5.54 16.09
CA GLN A 169 -14.20 6.00 15.84
C GLN A 169 -14.25 7.46 15.37
N TYR A 170 -13.33 8.31 15.84
CA TYR A 170 -13.26 9.72 15.43
C TYR A 170 -12.77 9.85 13.99
N MET A 171 -11.84 9.02 13.57
CA MET A 171 -11.40 8.96 12.17
C MET A 171 -12.57 8.58 11.25
N TYR A 172 -13.39 7.59 11.61
CA TYR A 172 -14.55 7.20 10.83
C TYR A 172 -15.61 8.29 10.78
N MET A 173 -15.92 8.93 11.92
CA MET A 173 -16.86 10.05 11.97
C MET A 173 -16.34 11.24 11.15
N ARG A 174 -15.06 11.56 11.25
CA ARG A 174 -14.42 12.62 10.46
C ARG A 174 -14.52 12.34 8.95
N THR A 175 -14.35 11.09 8.55
CA THR A 175 -14.50 10.67 7.15
C THR A 175 -15.94 10.81 6.68
N ALA A 176 -16.90 10.34 7.42
CA ALA A 176 -18.32 10.46 7.10
C ALA A 176 -18.76 11.93 6.96
N LEU A 177 -18.34 12.79 7.90
CA LEU A 177 -18.60 14.23 7.84
C LEU A 177 -17.95 14.91 6.63
N GLN A 178 -16.76 14.49 6.23
CA GLN A 178 -16.11 15.03 5.03
C GLN A 178 -16.90 14.71 3.75
N VAL A 179 -17.50 13.53 3.68
CA VAL A 179 -18.26 13.06 2.51
C VAL A 179 -19.62 13.75 2.42
N TRP A 180 -20.34 13.86 3.54
CA TRP A 180 -21.75 14.27 3.55
C TRP A 180 -21.99 15.68 4.10
N GLY A 181 -20.99 16.30 4.72
CA GLY A 181 -21.08 17.66 5.25
C GLY A 181 -22.19 17.82 6.31
N GLU A 182 -23.19 18.63 6.00
CA GLU A 182 -24.30 18.95 6.92
C GLU A 182 -25.45 17.94 6.90
N ASN A 183 -25.42 16.94 6.03
CA ASN A 183 -26.43 15.89 5.99
C ASN A 183 -26.15 14.84 7.07
N LEU A 184 -26.56 15.15 8.33
CA LEU A 184 -26.24 14.32 9.49
C LEU A 184 -26.82 12.91 9.42
N GLU A 185 -27.99 12.72 8.81
CA GLU A 185 -28.57 11.39 8.60
C GLU A 185 -27.61 10.49 7.81
N LYS A 186 -27.11 10.99 6.68
CA LYS A 186 -26.12 10.26 5.85
C LYS A 186 -24.76 10.14 6.53
N VAL A 187 -24.35 11.11 7.31
CA VAL A 187 -23.12 11.04 8.12
C VAL A 187 -23.21 9.87 9.09
N ILE A 188 -24.31 9.76 9.85
CA ILE A 188 -24.48 8.71 10.86
C ILE A 188 -24.62 7.33 10.22
N GLU A 189 -25.34 7.22 9.10
CA GLU A 189 -25.45 5.98 8.31
C GLU A 189 -24.04 5.52 7.84
N THR A 190 -23.27 6.40 7.22
CA THR A 190 -21.92 6.12 6.73
C THR A 190 -20.94 5.81 7.87
N TYR A 191 -21.01 6.56 8.98
CA TYR A 191 -20.22 6.27 10.16
C TYR A 191 -20.51 4.85 10.68
N ASN A 192 -21.77 4.46 10.79
CA ASN A 192 -22.14 3.14 11.29
C ASN A 192 -21.60 2.03 10.39
N THR A 193 -21.78 2.13 9.08
CA THR A 193 -21.30 1.11 8.13
C THR A 193 -19.78 1.00 8.12
N LEU A 194 -19.03 2.10 8.20
CA LEU A 194 -17.56 2.09 8.35
C LEU A 194 -17.13 1.49 9.69
N SER A 195 -17.76 1.94 10.76
CA SER A 195 -17.43 1.60 12.15
C SER A 195 -17.75 0.12 12.48
N GLU A 196 -18.76 -0.45 11.83
CA GLU A 196 -19.14 -1.87 11.95
C GLU A 196 -18.34 -2.78 11.02
N GLY A 197 -17.50 -2.21 10.12
CA GLY A 197 -16.59 -2.98 9.27
C GLY A 197 -17.22 -3.54 8.00
N TYR A 198 -18.36 -3.01 7.55
CA TYR A 198 -18.96 -3.42 6.27
C TYR A 198 -18.11 -3.03 5.07
N TYR A 199 -17.38 -1.91 5.15
CA TYR A 199 -16.39 -1.47 4.17
C TYR A 199 -15.41 -0.48 4.80
N THR A 200 -14.34 -0.16 4.09
CA THR A 200 -13.41 0.90 4.47
C THR A 200 -13.06 1.75 3.25
N HIS A 201 -12.55 2.95 3.51
CA HIS A 201 -12.01 3.81 2.48
C HIS A 201 -10.51 3.59 2.31
N ALA A 202 -10.01 3.98 1.13
CA ALA A 202 -8.58 4.01 0.87
C ALA A 202 -7.84 5.00 1.78
N THR A 203 -6.56 4.76 1.97
CA THR A 203 -5.67 5.52 2.86
C THR A 203 -5.80 7.06 2.73
N PRO A 204 -5.78 7.69 1.53
CA PRO A 204 -5.89 9.15 1.44
C PRO A 204 -7.22 9.70 1.95
N THR A 205 -8.32 8.97 1.76
CA THR A 205 -9.63 9.37 2.30
C THR A 205 -9.59 9.42 3.82
N LEU A 206 -9.07 8.34 4.45
CA LEU A 206 -8.96 8.29 5.91
C LEU A 206 -7.98 9.33 6.48
N PHE A 207 -6.86 9.60 5.78
CA PHE A 207 -5.85 10.56 6.23
C PHE A 207 -6.29 12.00 6.14
N ASN A 208 -6.92 12.37 5.01
CA ASN A 208 -7.10 13.77 4.63
C ASN A 208 -8.49 14.30 4.90
N SER A 209 -9.47 13.45 5.24
CA SER A 209 -10.83 13.89 5.59
C SER A 209 -10.79 14.92 6.71
N GLY A 210 -11.58 15.99 6.58
CA GLY A 210 -11.69 17.07 7.55
C GLY A 210 -10.50 18.02 7.60
N THR A 211 -9.37 17.74 6.92
CA THR A 211 -8.18 18.61 6.92
C THR A 211 -8.37 19.85 6.05
N GLY A 212 -7.43 20.80 6.13
CA GLY A 212 -7.47 22.05 5.34
C GLY A 212 -7.36 21.83 3.81
N ARG A 213 -6.93 20.68 3.36
CA ARG A 213 -6.84 20.28 1.94
C ARG A 213 -7.22 18.81 1.79
N PRO A 214 -8.51 18.50 1.80
CA PRO A 214 -9.00 17.13 1.80
C PRO A 214 -8.89 16.51 0.41
N GLN A 215 -7.73 15.96 0.09
CA GLN A 215 -7.55 15.12 -1.09
C GLN A 215 -7.95 13.68 -0.74
N LEU A 216 -9.04 13.18 -1.33
CA LEU A 216 -9.66 11.90 -0.94
C LEU A 216 -9.34 10.76 -1.91
N SER A 217 -8.94 11.07 -3.16
CA SER A 217 -8.61 10.03 -4.15
C SER A 217 -7.25 9.41 -3.86
N SER A 218 -7.19 8.08 -3.97
CA SER A 218 -5.94 7.33 -3.77
C SER A 218 -5.13 7.14 -5.05
N CYS A 219 -5.82 7.11 -6.19
CA CYS A 219 -5.29 6.60 -7.44
C CYS A 219 -5.55 7.57 -8.59
N PHE A 220 -4.52 7.83 -9.38
CA PHE A 220 -4.56 8.76 -10.49
C PHE A 220 -3.94 8.14 -11.73
N LEU A 221 -4.67 8.18 -12.82
CA LEU A 221 -4.16 7.82 -14.14
C LEU A 221 -3.87 9.12 -14.89
N LEU A 222 -2.61 9.31 -15.23
CA LEU A 222 -2.17 10.43 -16.04
C LEU A 222 -1.77 9.94 -17.43
N ASP A 223 -2.13 10.72 -18.43
CA ASP A 223 -1.56 10.62 -19.76
C ASP A 223 -0.56 11.76 -19.96
N LEU A 224 0.47 11.55 -20.73
CA LEU A 224 1.35 12.65 -21.11
C LEU A 224 0.53 13.65 -21.95
N GLU A 225 0.58 14.92 -21.56
CA GLU A 225 -0.18 15.98 -22.22
C GLU A 225 0.16 16.06 -23.72
N SER A 226 1.46 15.98 -24.04
CA SER A 226 1.95 15.92 -25.42
C SER A 226 3.38 15.40 -25.47
N ASP A 227 3.83 14.97 -26.67
CA ASP A 227 5.23 14.66 -26.96
C ASP A 227 6.04 15.95 -27.17
N SER A 228 6.13 16.77 -26.12
CA SER A 228 6.88 18.03 -26.07
C SER A 228 7.50 18.23 -24.70
N ILE A 229 8.51 19.08 -24.62
CA ILE A 229 9.12 19.46 -23.33
C ILE A 229 8.05 20.00 -22.38
N GLU A 230 7.18 20.89 -22.85
CA GLU A 230 6.12 21.47 -22.04
C GLU A 230 5.16 20.40 -21.52
N GLY A 231 4.63 19.53 -22.39
CA GLY A 231 3.69 18.48 -22.00
C GLY A 231 4.29 17.45 -21.04
N ILE A 232 5.54 17.05 -21.24
CA ILE A 232 6.25 16.12 -20.34
C ILE A 232 6.46 16.75 -18.97
N PHE A 233 6.92 18.01 -18.90
CA PHE A 233 7.17 18.70 -17.63
C PHE A 233 5.88 19.14 -16.92
N ASN A 234 4.80 19.43 -17.63
CA ASN A 234 3.48 19.63 -17.03
C ASN A 234 3.00 18.37 -16.31
N THR A 235 3.08 17.21 -16.99
CA THR A 235 2.73 15.91 -16.38
C THR A 235 3.64 15.59 -15.18
N LEU A 236 4.93 15.91 -15.23
CA LEU A 236 5.85 15.77 -14.10
C LEU A 236 5.41 16.62 -12.89
N LYS A 237 5.06 17.88 -13.13
CA LYS A 237 4.56 18.80 -12.09
C LYS A 237 3.28 18.28 -11.45
N GLU A 238 2.34 17.82 -12.24
CA GLU A 238 1.09 17.21 -11.75
C GLU A 238 1.37 15.97 -10.91
N SER A 239 2.26 15.09 -11.38
CA SER A 239 2.70 13.90 -10.64
C SER A 239 3.28 14.26 -9.27
N ALA A 240 4.13 15.29 -9.19
CA ALA A 240 4.69 15.75 -7.93
C ALA A 240 3.62 16.27 -6.96
N GLN A 241 2.62 17.01 -7.48
CA GLN A 241 1.51 17.52 -6.66
C GLN A 241 0.60 16.41 -6.14
N ILE A 242 0.31 15.39 -6.95
CA ILE A 242 -0.48 14.23 -6.56
C ILE A 242 0.29 13.43 -5.51
N SER A 243 1.57 13.14 -5.74
CA SER A 243 2.43 12.41 -4.79
C SER A 243 2.47 13.11 -3.42
N LYS A 244 2.66 14.43 -3.39
CA LYS A 244 2.62 15.23 -2.15
C LYS A 244 1.36 14.99 -1.30
N ASN A 245 0.23 14.71 -1.93
CA ASN A 245 -1.07 14.48 -1.27
C ASN A 245 -1.38 12.97 -1.07
N ALA A 246 -0.36 12.10 -1.11
CA ALA A 246 -0.47 10.66 -0.92
C ALA A 246 -1.25 9.90 -2.01
N GLY A 247 -1.34 10.46 -3.23
CA GLY A 247 -1.91 9.76 -4.38
C GLY A 247 -0.88 8.87 -5.07
N GLY A 248 -1.25 7.65 -5.41
CA GLY A 248 -0.50 6.78 -6.31
C GLY A 248 -0.75 7.14 -7.78
N ILE A 249 0.24 6.97 -8.65
CA ILE A 249 0.19 7.51 -10.01
C ILE A 249 0.59 6.44 -11.03
N GLY A 250 -0.23 6.29 -12.08
CA GLY A 250 0.11 5.54 -13.28
C GLY A 250 0.21 6.46 -14.49
N ILE A 251 1.29 6.35 -15.26
CA ILE A 251 1.55 7.22 -16.43
C ILE A 251 1.94 6.36 -17.64
N SER A 252 1.29 6.58 -18.77
CA SER A 252 1.71 6.01 -20.05
C SER A 252 2.79 6.86 -20.71
N PHE A 253 3.91 6.25 -21.07
CA PHE A 253 5.00 6.87 -21.81
C PHE A 253 5.03 6.48 -23.28
N SER A 254 4.09 5.67 -23.75
CA SER A 254 4.03 5.15 -25.12
C SER A 254 3.85 6.22 -26.21
N LYS A 255 3.49 7.47 -25.82
CA LYS A 255 3.35 8.61 -26.75
C LYS A 255 4.66 9.34 -27.04
N VAL A 256 5.68 9.19 -26.21
CA VAL A 256 6.95 9.91 -26.38
C VAL A 256 7.72 9.34 -27.56
N ARG A 257 8.18 10.20 -28.45
CA ARG A 257 8.98 9.77 -29.61
C ARG A 257 10.22 9.01 -29.22
N ALA A 258 10.52 7.98 -29.99
CA ALA A 258 11.63 7.08 -29.76
C ALA A 258 12.99 7.77 -29.99
N LYS A 259 14.03 7.19 -29.42
CA LYS A 259 15.41 7.58 -29.63
C LYS A 259 15.78 7.59 -31.13
N GLY A 260 16.55 8.61 -31.53
CA GLY A 260 17.00 8.79 -32.91
C GLY A 260 15.95 9.38 -33.86
N THR A 261 14.71 9.64 -33.39
CA THR A 261 13.67 10.28 -34.21
C THR A 261 14.01 11.75 -34.45
N TYR A 262 13.90 12.19 -35.71
CA TYR A 262 14.23 13.55 -36.12
C TYR A 262 13.33 14.61 -35.45
N ILE A 263 13.96 15.73 -35.04
CA ILE A 263 13.28 16.88 -34.45
C ILE A 263 13.42 18.07 -35.41
N ALA A 264 12.37 18.37 -36.14
CA ALA A 264 12.36 19.41 -37.17
C ALA A 264 12.76 20.80 -36.63
N GLY A 265 12.34 21.16 -35.42
CA GLY A 265 12.57 22.51 -34.86
C GLY A 265 14.03 22.80 -34.50
N THR A 266 14.84 21.76 -34.24
CA THR A 266 16.25 21.90 -33.82
C THR A 266 17.24 21.27 -34.83
N ASN A 267 16.73 20.62 -35.88
CA ASN A 267 17.51 19.80 -36.80
C ASN A 267 18.37 18.72 -36.11
N GLY A 268 17.87 18.24 -34.98
CA GLY A 268 18.53 17.23 -34.15
C GLY A 268 17.72 15.93 -34.09
N THR A 269 18.11 15.04 -33.18
CA THR A 269 17.43 13.78 -32.93
C THR A 269 17.04 13.63 -31.47
N SER A 270 15.94 12.90 -31.21
CA SER A 270 15.45 12.59 -29.87
C SER A 270 16.42 11.66 -29.12
N ASN A 271 16.58 11.88 -27.83
CA ASN A 271 17.26 10.96 -26.92
C ASN A 271 16.34 9.84 -26.39
N GLY A 272 15.08 9.82 -26.83
CA GLY A 272 14.07 8.83 -26.41
C GLY A 272 13.54 9.04 -25.01
N ILE A 273 12.95 8.00 -24.44
CA ILE A 273 12.23 8.05 -23.17
C ILE A 273 13.14 8.04 -21.94
N ILE A 274 14.32 7.44 -22.01
CA ILE A 274 15.16 7.13 -20.84
C ILE A 274 15.55 8.38 -20.03
N PRO A 275 16.01 9.49 -20.63
CA PRO A 275 16.37 10.70 -19.88
C PRO A 275 15.18 11.29 -19.12
N PHE A 276 13.98 11.28 -19.70
CA PHE A 276 12.78 11.77 -19.04
C PHE A 276 12.36 10.85 -17.88
N LEU A 277 12.38 9.54 -18.07
CA LEU A 277 12.09 8.58 -17.01
C LEU A 277 13.05 8.74 -15.82
N LYS A 278 14.30 9.10 -16.06
CA LYS A 278 15.22 9.42 -14.96
C LYS A 278 14.76 10.65 -14.16
N ILE A 279 14.26 11.71 -14.82
CA ILE A 279 13.72 12.89 -14.12
C ILE A 279 12.50 12.50 -13.26
N PHE A 280 11.59 11.66 -13.79
CA PHE A 280 10.46 11.14 -13.03
C PHE A 280 10.91 10.28 -11.83
N ASN A 281 11.97 9.48 -11.99
CA ASN A 281 12.57 8.72 -10.90
C ASN A 281 13.05 9.62 -9.77
N GLU A 282 13.84 10.64 -10.08
CA GLU A 282 14.35 11.57 -9.07
C GLU A 282 13.22 12.38 -8.42
N THR A 283 12.15 12.68 -9.17
CA THR A 283 10.96 13.33 -8.62
C THR A 283 10.22 12.41 -7.64
N ALA A 284 10.07 11.12 -7.96
CA ALA A 284 9.47 10.14 -7.05
C ALA A 284 10.26 10.01 -5.74
N ARG A 285 11.60 10.07 -5.82
CA ARG A 285 12.48 10.05 -4.63
C ARG A 285 12.39 11.33 -3.80
N ALA A 286 12.27 12.48 -4.47
CA ALA A 286 12.30 13.79 -3.81
C ALA A 286 10.98 14.17 -3.17
N VAL A 287 9.85 13.72 -3.72
CA VAL A 287 8.50 14.09 -3.28
C VAL A 287 7.84 12.92 -2.54
N ASP A 288 8.04 12.89 -1.23
CA ASP A 288 7.41 11.90 -0.34
C ASP A 288 5.89 12.08 -0.27
N GLN A 289 5.16 10.99 -0.21
CA GLN A 289 3.70 10.98 -0.03
C GLN A 289 3.31 11.48 1.36
N GLY A 290 2.34 12.41 1.40
CA GLY A 290 1.76 12.90 2.65
C GLY A 290 2.75 13.53 3.62
N GLY A 291 3.85 14.13 3.13
CA GLY A 291 4.84 14.80 3.98
C GLY A 291 5.72 13.84 4.79
N GLY A 292 6.23 12.79 4.16
CA GLY A 292 7.14 11.81 4.77
C GLY A 292 6.44 10.56 5.35
N LYS A 293 5.14 10.40 5.12
CA LYS A 293 4.40 9.20 5.57
C LYS A 293 4.74 7.96 4.72
N ARG A 294 4.93 8.13 3.40
CA ARG A 294 5.32 7.09 2.43
C ARG A 294 6.25 7.69 1.38
N LYS A 295 7.03 6.84 0.71
CA LYS A 295 7.80 7.25 -0.47
C LYS A 295 6.90 7.51 -1.66
N GLY A 296 7.30 8.43 -2.55
CA GLY A 296 6.60 8.67 -3.82
C GLY A 296 6.59 7.41 -4.68
N SER A 297 5.43 7.11 -5.29
CA SER A 297 5.23 5.89 -6.07
C SER A 297 4.61 6.24 -7.40
N ILE A 298 5.37 6.00 -8.48
CA ILE A 298 4.95 6.28 -9.87
C ILE A 298 5.14 5.00 -10.69
N ALA A 299 4.05 4.51 -11.29
CA ALA A 299 4.08 3.41 -12.23
C ALA A 299 4.13 3.94 -13.67
N ILE A 300 5.07 3.45 -14.45
CA ILE A 300 5.26 3.81 -15.85
C ILE A 300 4.83 2.66 -16.74
N TYR A 301 3.91 2.96 -17.64
CA TYR A 301 3.33 2.02 -18.59
C TYR A 301 3.91 2.21 -19.98
N MET A 302 4.28 1.11 -20.61
CA MET A 302 4.81 1.07 -21.97
C MET A 302 4.16 -0.04 -22.78
N GLU A 303 3.80 0.27 -24.03
CA GLU A 303 3.31 -0.73 -24.97
C GLU A 303 4.46 -1.45 -25.68
N PRO A 304 4.34 -2.76 -26.00
CA PRO A 304 5.46 -3.57 -26.51
C PRO A 304 5.93 -3.20 -27.90
N TRP A 305 5.16 -2.43 -28.65
CA TRP A 305 5.50 -1.98 -30.00
C TRP A 305 6.41 -0.74 -30.01
N HIS A 306 6.63 -0.07 -28.88
CA HIS A 306 7.47 1.12 -28.84
C HIS A 306 8.95 0.80 -29.10
N SER A 307 9.63 1.63 -29.91
CA SER A 307 11.01 1.35 -30.33
C SER A 307 12.02 1.30 -29.19
N ASP A 308 11.78 2.03 -28.10
CA ASP A 308 12.66 2.08 -26.93
C ASP A 308 12.33 0.99 -25.88
N ILE A 309 11.52 -0.02 -26.24
CA ILE A 309 11.04 -1.04 -25.28
C ILE A 309 12.19 -1.82 -24.64
N MET A 310 13.24 -2.14 -25.38
CA MET A 310 14.35 -2.94 -24.85
C MET A 310 15.15 -2.16 -23.79
N GLU A 311 15.38 -0.87 -24.00
CA GLU A 311 16.01 0.01 -23.03
C GLU A 311 15.10 0.26 -21.82
N PHE A 312 13.78 0.36 -22.03
CA PHE A 312 12.80 0.47 -20.95
C PHE A 312 12.86 -0.73 -19.99
N LEU A 313 12.93 -1.95 -20.52
CA LEU A 313 13.02 -3.18 -19.74
C LEU A 313 14.33 -3.30 -18.93
N ASP A 314 15.36 -2.57 -19.28
CA ASP A 314 16.63 -2.53 -18.55
C ASP A 314 16.71 -1.46 -17.46
N LEU A 315 15.69 -0.59 -17.31
CA LEU A 315 15.73 0.56 -16.40
C LEU A 315 15.96 0.21 -14.93
N ARG A 316 15.46 -0.92 -14.47
CA ARG A 316 15.58 -1.36 -13.06
C ARG A 316 16.72 -2.34 -12.80
N LYS A 317 17.46 -2.76 -13.82
CA LYS A 317 18.58 -3.68 -13.63
C LYS A 317 19.58 -3.16 -12.61
N ASN A 318 20.10 -4.07 -11.77
CA ASN A 318 21.07 -3.74 -10.73
C ASN A 318 22.44 -3.40 -11.29
N GLN A 319 22.76 -3.91 -12.49
CA GLN A 319 24.03 -3.70 -13.16
C GLN A 319 23.95 -2.60 -14.23
N GLY A 320 25.11 -2.08 -14.62
CA GLY A 320 25.25 -1.06 -15.67
C GLY A 320 25.35 0.37 -15.12
N LYS A 321 25.39 1.33 -16.06
CA LYS A 321 25.57 2.75 -15.72
C LYS A 321 24.31 3.34 -15.11
N ASP A 322 24.45 4.08 -14.02
CA ASP A 322 23.31 4.72 -13.32
C ASP A 322 22.59 5.79 -14.15
N GLU A 323 23.29 6.37 -15.15
CA GLU A 323 22.68 7.37 -16.05
C GLU A 323 21.52 6.82 -16.89
N VAL A 324 21.46 5.50 -17.06
CA VAL A 324 20.41 4.80 -17.83
C VAL A 324 19.54 3.91 -16.93
N ARG A 325 19.46 4.23 -15.63
CA ARG A 325 18.64 3.48 -14.64
C ARG A 325 17.64 4.39 -13.95
N ALA A 326 16.47 3.81 -13.66
CA ALA A 326 15.37 4.47 -12.94
C ALA A 326 14.70 3.42 -12.01
N ARG A 327 15.40 3.10 -10.91
CA ARG A 327 15.04 1.95 -10.04
C ARG A 327 13.90 2.22 -9.08
N ASP A 328 13.54 3.49 -8.83
CA ASP A 328 12.44 3.86 -7.94
C ASP A 328 11.09 3.98 -8.66
N LEU A 329 11.09 3.85 -10.01
CA LEU A 329 9.87 3.75 -10.79
C LEU A 329 9.38 2.30 -10.85
N PHE A 330 8.09 2.11 -10.80
CA PHE A 330 7.47 0.82 -11.08
C PHE A 330 7.21 0.71 -12.57
N LEU A 331 7.73 -0.33 -13.21
CA LEU A 331 7.57 -0.53 -14.64
C LEU A 331 6.41 -1.48 -14.92
N ALA A 332 5.63 -1.18 -15.94
CA ALA A 332 4.51 -1.99 -16.38
C ALA A 332 4.41 -2.06 -17.91
N MET A 333 4.03 -3.22 -18.40
CA MET A 333 3.69 -3.46 -19.79
C MET A 333 2.20 -3.27 -20.00
N TRP A 334 1.84 -2.53 -21.05
CA TRP A 334 0.47 -2.34 -21.50
C TRP A 334 0.26 -3.15 -22.77
N MET A 335 -0.12 -4.43 -22.59
CA MET A 335 -0.06 -5.47 -23.60
C MET A 335 -1.26 -5.43 -24.53
N ASN A 336 -1.01 -5.53 -25.83
CA ASN A 336 -2.02 -5.71 -26.86
C ASN A 336 -2.24 -7.20 -27.13
N ASP A 337 -3.45 -7.64 -27.41
CA ASP A 337 -3.76 -9.04 -27.72
C ASP A 337 -2.99 -9.51 -28.96
N LEU A 338 -2.89 -8.65 -29.99
CA LEU A 338 -2.09 -8.93 -31.17
C LEU A 338 -0.62 -9.32 -30.86
N PHE A 339 -0.01 -8.66 -29.86
CA PHE A 339 1.36 -9.02 -29.44
C PHE A 339 1.40 -10.42 -28.86
N MET A 340 0.44 -10.76 -27.98
CA MET A 340 0.38 -12.07 -27.35
C MET A 340 0.13 -13.20 -28.35
N GLU A 341 -0.75 -12.97 -29.33
CA GLU A 341 -0.95 -13.91 -30.44
C GLU A 341 0.35 -14.17 -31.22
N ARG A 342 1.09 -13.10 -31.54
CA ARG A 342 2.37 -13.24 -32.24
C ARG A 342 3.46 -13.89 -31.39
N VAL A 343 3.42 -13.75 -30.08
CA VAL A 343 4.28 -14.50 -29.16
C VAL A 343 3.95 -16.00 -29.22
N GLU A 344 2.66 -16.35 -29.21
CA GLU A 344 2.21 -17.74 -29.28
C GLU A 344 2.61 -18.38 -30.60
N LEU A 345 2.42 -17.68 -31.71
CA LEU A 345 2.69 -18.16 -33.07
C LEU A 345 4.16 -18.01 -33.50
N ASP A 346 5.01 -17.40 -32.68
CA ASP A 346 6.42 -17.08 -32.98
C ASP A 346 6.57 -16.20 -34.25
N GLU A 347 5.70 -15.23 -34.40
CA GLU A 347 5.68 -14.31 -35.55
C GLU A 347 6.62 -13.11 -35.34
N GLU A 348 6.79 -12.32 -36.39
CA GLU A 348 7.54 -11.08 -36.35
C GLU A 348 6.78 -9.99 -35.64
N TRP A 349 7.52 -9.13 -34.94
CA TRP A 349 7.00 -7.96 -34.24
C TRP A 349 7.83 -6.73 -34.62
N THR A 350 7.15 -5.70 -35.09
CA THR A 350 7.78 -4.47 -35.57
C THR A 350 7.75 -3.38 -34.52
N LEU A 351 8.90 -2.92 -34.09
CA LEU A 351 9.04 -1.80 -33.18
C LEU A 351 8.87 -0.47 -33.93
N MET A 352 8.02 0.39 -33.42
CA MET A 352 7.59 1.64 -34.08
C MET A 352 7.80 2.86 -33.19
N CYS A 353 7.93 4.03 -33.82
CA CYS A 353 7.95 5.31 -33.13
C CYS A 353 6.56 5.94 -33.16
N PRO A 354 6.00 6.36 -32.03
CA PRO A 354 4.64 6.96 -31.98
C PRO A 354 4.52 8.25 -32.80
N HIS A 355 5.61 8.98 -33.00
CA HIS A 355 5.63 10.17 -33.85
C HIS A 355 5.43 9.86 -35.34
N GLU A 356 5.94 8.73 -35.81
CA GLU A 356 5.84 8.27 -37.20
C GLU A 356 4.62 7.36 -37.43
N CYS A 357 4.16 6.69 -36.36
CA CYS A 357 3.03 5.76 -36.34
C CYS A 357 1.99 6.22 -35.34
N SER A 358 1.36 7.37 -35.61
CA SER A 358 0.37 7.99 -34.72
C SER A 358 -0.89 7.14 -34.60
N GLY A 359 -1.59 7.25 -33.47
CA GLY A 359 -2.87 6.59 -33.21
C GLY A 359 -2.77 5.23 -32.52
N LEU A 360 -1.59 4.59 -32.47
CA LEU A 360 -1.45 3.26 -31.84
C LEU A 360 -1.77 3.28 -30.34
N THR A 361 -1.51 4.37 -29.64
CA THR A 361 -1.87 4.54 -28.23
C THR A 361 -3.35 4.81 -28.00
N GLU A 362 -4.05 5.31 -29.01
CA GLU A 362 -5.47 5.67 -29.00
C GLU A 362 -6.40 4.54 -29.43
N THR A 363 -5.87 3.44 -29.97
CA THR A 363 -6.63 2.30 -30.47
C THR A 363 -6.38 1.04 -29.68
N TYR A 364 -7.34 0.11 -29.65
CA TYR A 364 -7.24 -1.22 -29.02
C TYR A 364 -8.04 -2.25 -29.83
N GLY A 365 -7.87 -3.54 -29.53
CA GLY A 365 -8.57 -4.62 -30.20
C GLY A 365 -8.36 -4.63 -31.71
N GLN A 366 -9.45 -4.75 -32.47
CA GLN A 366 -9.40 -4.85 -33.92
C GLN A 366 -8.89 -3.56 -34.59
N GLU A 367 -9.24 -2.37 -34.06
CA GLU A 367 -8.75 -1.09 -34.59
C GLU A 367 -7.22 -0.97 -34.46
N PHE A 368 -6.67 -1.40 -33.32
CA PHE A 368 -5.21 -1.44 -33.14
C PHE A 368 -4.56 -2.38 -34.14
N ARG A 369 -5.11 -3.59 -34.32
CA ARG A 369 -4.60 -4.60 -35.26
C ARG A 369 -4.52 -4.05 -36.69
N GLU A 370 -5.58 -3.44 -37.16
CA GLU A 370 -5.67 -2.86 -38.51
C GLU A 370 -4.65 -1.72 -38.70
N LEU A 371 -4.56 -0.83 -37.72
CA LEU A 371 -3.65 0.31 -37.76
C LEU A 371 -2.19 -0.13 -37.71
N TYR A 372 -1.87 -1.07 -36.81
CA TYR A 372 -0.53 -1.61 -36.65
C TYR A 372 -0.06 -2.33 -37.91
N THR A 373 -0.87 -3.24 -38.46
CA THR A 373 -0.59 -3.97 -39.71
C THR A 373 -0.45 -3.01 -40.90
N LYS A 374 -1.27 -1.94 -40.96
CA LYS A 374 -1.12 -0.89 -41.95
C LYS A 374 0.27 -0.24 -41.91
N TYR A 375 0.77 0.08 -40.73
CA TYR A 375 2.10 0.69 -40.57
C TYR A 375 3.22 -0.31 -40.92
N GLU A 376 3.07 -1.59 -40.60
CA GLU A 376 3.98 -2.64 -41.07
C GLU A 376 4.06 -2.69 -42.59
N ASN A 377 2.91 -2.74 -43.28
CA ASN A 377 2.81 -2.77 -44.74
C ASN A 377 3.39 -1.49 -45.40
N MET A 378 3.41 -0.38 -44.67
CA MET A 378 4.02 0.87 -45.12
C MET A 378 5.53 0.96 -44.80
N ASN A 379 6.13 -0.08 -44.23
CA ASN A 379 7.50 -0.11 -43.75
C ASN A 379 7.87 1.05 -42.81
N LYS A 380 6.95 1.41 -41.90
CA LYS A 380 7.14 2.48 -40.91
C LYS A 380 7.93 2.05 -39.67
N GLY A 381 8.25 0.78 -39.56
CA GLY A 381 8.99 0.21 -38.43
C GLY A 381 10.44 0.72 -38.32
N LYS A 382 10.93 0.83 -37.11
CA LYS A 382 12.36 1.11 -36.82
C LYS A 382 13.20 -0.18 -36.80
N LYS A 383 12.61 -1.27 -36.30
CA LYS A 383 13.24 -2.58 -36.19
C LYS A 383 12.15 -3.66 -36.15
N THR A 384 12.40 -4.75 -36.86
CA THR A 384 11.55 -5.96 -36.77
C THR A 384 12.38 -7.09 -36.12
N LEU A 385 11.74 -7.82 -35.19
CA LEU A 385 12.33 -8.95 -34.47
C LEU A 385 11.19 -9.95 -34.14
N LYS A 386 11.55 -11.13 -33.61
CA LYS A 386 10.54 -12.08 -33.16
C LYS A 386 9.80 -11.55 -31.92
N ALA A 387 8.47 -11.68 -31.88
CA ALA A 387 7.70 -11.30 -30.70
C ALA A 387 8.19 -12.01 -29.43
N ARG A 388 8.64 -13.27 -29.55
CA ARG A 388 9.25 -14.02 -28.44
C ARG A 388 10.55 -13.41 -27.94
N GLU A 389 11.31 -12.67 -28.74
CA GLU A 389 12.51 -11.98 -28.25
C GLU A 389 12.13 -10.86 -27.25
N VAL A 390 11.08 -10.09 -27.56
CA VAL A 390 10.56 -9.07 -26.63
C VAL A 390 9.97 -9.72 -25.38
N TRP A 391 9.20 -10.79 -25.56
CA TRP A 391 8.60 -11.55 -24.47
C TRP A 391 9.65 -12.13 -23.52
N ASN A 392 10.67 -12.78 -24.05
CA ASN A 392 11.77 -13.31 -23.25
C ASN A 392 12.49 -12.20 -22.48
N LYS A 393 12.65 -11.03 -23.10
CA LYS A 393 13.24 -9.86 -22.43
C LYS A 393 12.38 -9.33 -21.28
N ILE A 394 11.06 -9.38 -21.43
CA ILE A 394 10.12 -9.05 -20.35
C ILE A 394 10.29 -10.03 -19.18
N LEU A 395 10.29 -11.34 -19.48
CA LEU A 395 10.47 -12.38 -18.46
C LEU A 395 11.83 -12.28 -17.76
N GLU A 396 12.93 -12.03 -18.51
CA GLU A 396 14.25 -11.78 -17.93
C GLU A 396 14.22 -10.61 -16.94
N SER A 397 13.59 -9.49 -17.33
CA SER A 397 13.45 -8.32 -16.47
C SER A 397 12.64 -8.64 -15.21
N GLN A 398 11.56 -9.42 -15.33
CA GLN A 398 10.74 -9.83 -14.18
C GLN A 398 11.53 -10.71 -13.20
N ILE A 399 12.29 -11.66 -13.70
CA ILE A 399 13.13 -12.53 -12.85
C ILE A 399 14.20 -11.71 -12.12
N GLU A 400 14.84 -10.74 -12.80
CA GLU A 400 15.90 -9.94 -12.19
C GLU A 400 15.39 -8.86 -11.23
N THR A 401 14.22 -8.28 -11.48
CA THR A 401 13.82 -7.02 -10.82
C THR A 401 12.40 -7.02 -10.25
N GLY A 402 11.62 -8.08 -10.44
CA GLY A 402 10.20 -8.15 -10.07
C GLY A 402 9.28 -7.29 -10.97
N THR A 403 9.82 -6.65 -11.99
CA THR A 403 9.07 -5.80 -12.95
C THR A 403 9.52 -6.08 -14.38
N PRO A 404 8.72 -5.75 -15.40
CA PRO A 404 7.47 -5.00 -15.39
C PRO A 404 6.27 -5.84 -14.96
N TYR A 405 5.22 -5.20 -14.45
CA TYR A 405 3.89 -5.79 -14.34
C TYR A 405 3.29 -5.96 -15.74
N ILE A 406 2.36 -6.90 -15.89
CA ILE A 406 1.70 -7.13 -17.18
C ILE A 406 0.22 -6.85 -17.04
N LEU A 407 -0.31 -5.93 -17.85
CA LEU A 407 -1.73 -5.60 -17.94
C LEU A 407 -2.17 -5.62 -19.40
N TYR A 408 -3.38 -6.10 -19.65
CA TYR A 408 -3.90 -6.33 -21.00
C TYR A 408 -4.79 -5.16 -21.46
N LYS A 409 -4.25 -4.36 -22.39
CA LYS A 409 -4.86 -3.14 -22.90
C LYS A 409 -6.27 -3.38 -23.47
N ASP A 410 -6.42 -4.40 -24.27
CA ASP A 410 -7.64 -4.64 -25.04
C ASP A 410 -8.78 -5.03 -24.10
N SER A 411 -8.60 -6.05 -23.25
CA SER A 411 -9.58 -6.47 -22.26
C SER A 411 -9.95 -5.37 -21.26
N ILE A 412 -8.97 -4.56 -20.81
CA ILE A 412 -9.23 -3.45 -19.90
C ILE A 412 -10.12 -2.39 -20.56
N ASN A 413 -9.85 -2.04 -21.83
CA ASN A 413 -10.62 -1.03 -22.52
C ASN A 413 -12.03 -1.53 -22.90
N GLU A 414 -12.18 -2.80 -23.29
CA GLU A 414 -13.47 -3.42 -23.54
C GLU A 414 -14.38 -3.42 -22.32
N LYS A 415 -13.82 -3.66 -21.13
CA LYS A 415 -14.56 -3.73 -19.84
C LYS A 415 -14.66 -2.39 -19.13
N SER A 416 -14.07 -1.33 -19.66
CA SER A 416 -14.04 -0.03 -18.99
C SER A 416 -15.44 0.60 -18.91
N ASN A 417 -15.87 0.95 -17.70
CA ASN A 417 -17.10 1.71 -17.47
C ASN A 417 -16.98 3.18 -17.89
N GLN A 418 -15.81 3.62 -18.37
CA GLN A 418 -15.51 5.00 -18.77
C GLN A 418 -15.14 5.13 -20.25
N SER A 419 -15.54 4.17 -21.08
CA SER A 419 -15.27 4.16 -22.52
C SER A 419 -15.76 5.43 -23.24
N ASN A 420 -16.81 6.08 -22.71
CA ASN A 420 -17.34 7.36 -23.19
C ASN A 420 -16.38 8.55 -23.00
N ILE A 421 -15.36 8.43 -22.14
CA ILE A 421 -14.35 9.47 -21.89
C ILE A 421 -13.15 9.29 -22.83
N GLY A 422 -12.78 8.05 -23.14
CA GLY A 422 -11.67 7.72 -24.02
C GLY A 422 -10.99 6.41 -23.66
N VAL A 423 -9.84 6.17 -24.30
CA VAL A 423 -9.03 4.96 -24.11
C VAL A 423 -8.21 5.04 -22.85
N VAL A 424 -8.28 4.02 -22.01
CA VAL A 424 -7.42 3.85 -20.83
C VAL A 424 -6.04 3.39 -21.29
N ARG A 425 -4.97 4.09 -20.86
CA ARG A 425 -3.59 3.86 -21.31
C ARG A 425 -2.64 3.46 -20.20
N SER A 426 -3.10 3.47 -18.98
CA SER A 426 -2.33 3.09 -17.80
C SER A 426 -3.24 2.60 -16.69
N SER A 427 -2.68 1.98 -15.68
CA SER A 427 -3.36 1.67 -14.44
C SER A 427 -2.60 2.26 -13.25
N ASN A 428 -3.20 2.23 -12.09
CA ASN A 428 -2.53 2.56 -10.85
C ASN A 428 -2.26 1.27 -10.08
N LEU A 429 -1.08 1.17 -9.50
CA LEU A 429 -0.69 0.06 -8.64
C LEU A 429 -0.70 0.54 -7.19
N CYS A 430 -1.70 0.11 -6.43
CA CYS A 430 -1.66 0.15 -4.97
C CYS A 430 -1.14 -1.20 -4.50
N LEU A 431 0.10 -1.23 -4.02
CA LEU A 431 0.70 -2.42 -3.43
C LEU A 431 0.36 -2.44 -1.95
N ASP A 432 -0.29 -3.51 -1.49
CA ASP A 432 -0.34 -3.84 -0.07
C ASP A 432 0.94 -4.60 0.27
N GLY A 433 1.92 -3.87 0.83
CA GLY A 433 3.18 -4.45 1.29
C GLY A 433 3.09 -5.12 2.67
N ASP A 434 1.92 -5.12 3.27
CA ASP A 434 1.73 -5.50 4.67
C ASP A 434 1.43 -7.01 4.87
N THR A 435 1.55 -7.84 3.80
CA THR A 435 1.40 -9.30 3.94
C THR A 435 2.49 -9.86 4.84
N MET A 436 2.11 -10.43 5.99
CA MET A 436 3.05 -10.98 6.97
C MET A 436 3.54 -12.36 6.56
N VAL A 437 4.84 -12.58 6.66
CA VAL A 437 5.48 -13.87 6.38
C VAL A 437 6.30 -14.29 7.58
N LYS A 438 6.09 -15.53 8.03
CA LYS A 438 6.90 -16.14 9.08
C LYS A 438 8.26 -16.54 8.53
N CYS A 439 9.30 -15.97 9.10
CA CYS A 439 10.66 -16.19 8.66
C CYS A 439 11.62 -16.36 9.83
N ARG A 440 12.83 -16.83 9.52
CA ARG A 440 13.94 -16.93 10.47
C ARG A 440 15.12 -16.14 9.94
N ILE A 441 15.66 -15.25 10.78
CA ILE A 441 16.89 -14.50 10.51
C ILE A 441 17.87 -14.80 11.62
N ASP A 442 19.07 -15.24 11.29
CA ASP A 442 20.11 -15.65 12.25
C ASP A 442 19.62 -16.68 13.29
N GLY A 443 18.73 -17.58 12.88
CA GLY A 443 18.13 -18.61 13.74
C GLY A 443 17.00 -18.12 14.66
N ILE A 444 16.59 -16.84 14.58
CA ILE A 444 15.52 -16.26 15.39
C ILE A 444 14.26 -16.15 14.53
N GLU A 445 13.17 -16.79 14.96
CA GLU A 445 11.86 -16.72 14.28
C GLU A 445 11.23 -15.35 14.49
N LYS A 446 10.77 -14.75 13.39
CA LYS A 446 10.08 -13.46 13.33
C LYS A 446 9.03 -13.47 12.24
N GLU A 447 8.08 -12.56 12.33
CA GLU A 447 7.15 -12.26 11.24
C GLU A 447 7.46 -10.88 10.71
N PHE A 448 7.60 -10.78 9.39
CA PHE A 448 7.78 -9.52 8.69
C PHE A 448 6.80 -9.44 7.54
N ASP A 449 6.37 -8.23 7.23
CA ASP A 449 5.67 -7.96 5.98
C ASP A 449 6.61 -8.20 4.78
N MET A 450 6.02 -8.51 3.62
CA MET A 450 6.76 -8.85 2.40
C MET A 450 7.72 -7.74 1.96
N VAL A 451 7.38 -6.47 2.20
CA VAL A 451 8.25 -5.34 1.85
C VAL A 451 9.47 -5.30 2.76
N THR A 452 9.26 -5.49 4.06
CA THR A 452 10.35 -5.57 5.05
C THR A 452 11.26 -6.76 4.75
N LEU A 453 10.71 -7.93 4.38
CA LEU A 453 11.51 -9.09 3.97
C LEU A 453 12.34 -8.81 2.73
N ASP A 454 11.77 -8.16 1.72
CA ASP A 454 12.49 -7.78 0.50
C ASP A 454 13.66 -6.81 0.81
N VAL A 455 13.44 -5.83 1.69
CA VAL A 455 14.50 -4.91 2.14
C VAL A 455 15.60 -5.63 2.91
N LEU A 456 15.25 -6.52 3.84
CA LEU A 456 16.22 -7.30 4.61
C LEU A 456 17.03 -8.25 3.71
N PHE A 457 16.37 -8.91 2.76
CA PHE A 457 17.03 -9.76 1.76
C PHE A 457 18.01 -8.96 0.89
N LYS A 458 17.61 -7.79 0.39
CA LYS A 458 18.47 -6.89 -0.41
C LYS A 458 19.63 -6.31 0.38
N ASN A 459 19.49 -6.19 1.70
CA ASN A 459 20.59 -5.77 2.59
C ASN A 459 21.57 -6.91 2.91
N GLY A 460 21.35 -8.10 2.36
CA GLY A 460 22.23 -9.26 2.52
C GLY A 460 21.95 -10.11 3.77
N GLU A 461 20.80 -9.91 4.42
CA GLU A 461 20.36 -10.77 5.53
C GLU A 461 20.04 -12.18 5.00
N ARG A 462 20.48 -13.19 5.75
CA ARG A 462 20.14 -14.58 5.47
C ARG A 462 18.76 -14.90 6.03
N ILE A 463 17.76 -14.96 5.17
CA ILE A 463 16.37 -15.22 5.52
C ILE A 463 15.98 -16.65 5.19
N GLU A 464 15.39 -17.35 6.13
CA GLU A 464 14.78 -18.65 5.94
C GLU A 464 13.26 -18.53 6.18
N VAL A 465 12.45 -19.13 5.31
CA VAL A 465 10.99 -19.20 5.46
C VAL A 465 10.55 -20.62 5.78
N LEU A 466 9.49 -20.76 6.57
CA LEU A 466 8.93 -22.07 6.87
C LEU A 466 8.25 -22.64 5.61
N SER A 467 8.76 -23.72 5.11
CA SER A 467 8.26 -24.44 3.95
C SER A 467 8.10 -25.93 4.27
N ARG A 468 7.42 -26.68 3.39
CA ARG A 468 7.26 -28.12 3.55
C ARG A 468 8.07 -28.87 2.51
N ASP A 469 8.99 -29.71 2.97
CA ASP A 469 9.62 -30.72 2.14
C ASP A 469 8.61 -31.83 1.85
N ILE A 470 8.16 -31.89 0.59
CA ILE A 470 7.08 -32.77 0.17
C ILE A 470 7.56 -34.22 0.09
N ASP A 471 8.81 -34.43 -0.27
CA ASP A 471 9.38 -35.78 -0.40
C ASP A 471 9.60 -36.44 0.97
N LYS A 472 9.88 -35.64 1.99
CA LYS A 472 10.09 -36.09 3.36
C LYS A 472 8.85 -35.92 4.24
N GLU A 473 7.80 -35.24 3.76
CA GLU A 473 6.56 -34.90 4.51
C GLU A 473 6.79 -34.14 5.82
N VAL A 474 7.84 -33.31 5.91
CA VAL A 474 8.19 -32.52 7.09
C VAL A 474 8.23 -31.04 6.77
N ASP A 475 7.88 -30.22 7.77
CA ASP A 475 8.06 -28.77 7.67
C ASP A 475 9.52 -28.43 7.96
N GLU A 476 10.16 -27.70 7.07
CA GLU A 476 11.54 -27.29 7.21
C GLU A 476 11.76 -25.80 6.89
N TRP A 477 12.81 -25.24 7.43
CA TRP A 477 13.21 -23.88 7.13
C TRP A 477 14.06 -23.85 5.86
N SER A 478 13.51 -23.25 4.83
CA SER A 478 14.17 -23.13 3.53
C SER A 478 14.72 -21.73 3.32
N LEU A 479 15.95 -21.67 2.83
CA LEU A 479 16.61 -20.40 2.53
C LEU A 479 15.88 -19.67 1.40
N VAL A 480 15.63 -18.37 1.60
CA VAL A 480 15.11 -17.51 0.54
C VAL A 480 16.23 -17.23 -0.44
N GLU A 481 16.10 -17.77 -1.64
CA GLU A 481 17.08 -17.58 -2.73
C GLU A 481 16.79 -16.30 -3.52
N ASN A 482 15.52 -15.88 -3.56
CA ASN A 482 15.10 -14.65 -4.21
C ASN A 482 13.84 -14.09 -3.54
N SER A 483 13.73 -12.77 -3.48
CA SER A 483 12.56 -12.07 -2.94
C SER A 483 12.09 -11.03 -3.94
N GLY A 484 10.78 -10.99 -4.20
CA GLY A 484 10.16 -10.04 -5.10
C GLY A 484 8.65 -10.18 -5.13
N ILE A 485 7.96 -9.10 -5.45
CA ILE A 485 6.51 -9.05 -5.56
C ILE A 485 6.12 -9.52 -6.96
N THR A 486 5.34 -10.59 -7.08
CA THR A 486 5.01 -11.25 -8.35
C THR A 486 3.62 -10.98 -8.89
N ASN A 487 2.66 -10.61 -8.06
CA ASN A 487 1.29 -10.27 -8.49
C ASN A 487 0.59 -9.34 -7.49
N VAL A 488 -0.22 -8.42 -8.02
CA VAL A 488 -0.96 -7.41 -7.27
C VAL A 488 -2.38 -7.41 -7.83
N ASP A 489 -3.41 -7.52 -7.01
CA ASP A 489 -4.84 -7.58 -7.40
C ASP A 489 -5.31 -8.87 -8.11
N ALA A 490 -4.74 -10.01 -7.80
CA ALA A 490 -5.35 -11.27 -8.21
C ALA A 490 -6.64 -11.53 -7.41
N GLU A 491 -7.70 -11.97 -8.07
CA GLU A 491 -8.83 -12.59 -7.37
C GLU A 491 -8.29 -13.75 -6.53
N THR A 492 -8.57 -13.72 -5.25
CA THR A 492 -8.07 -14.72 -4.32
C THR A 492 -9.22 -15.58 -3.80
N ILE A 493 -8.94 -16.84 -3.64
CA ILE A 493 -9.84 -17.79 -2.99
C ILE A 493 -9.23 -18.23 -1.67
N LYS A 494 -10.09 -18.53 -0.72
CA LYS A 494 -9.69 -19.11 0.56
C LYS A 494 -9.76 -20.62 0.47
N VAL A 495 -8.61 -21.28 0.52
CA VAL A 495 -8.53 -22.74 0.63
C VAL A 495 -8.30 -23.08 2.09
N THR A 496 -9.14 -23.97 2.64
CA THR A 496 -9.08 -24.40 4.05
C THR A 496 -8.83 -25.90 4.12
N ASP A 497 -7.87 -26.33 4.93
CA ASP A 497 -7.59 -27.73 5.17
C ASP A 497 -8.59 -28.36 6.17
N GLU A 498 -8.50 -29.68 6.36
CA GLU A 498 -9.34 -30.44 7.28
C GLU A 498 -9.14 -30.08 8.76
N ASN A 499 -8.03 -29.40 9.11
CA ASN A 499 -7.72 -28.92 10.45
C ASN A 499 -8.18 -27.47 10.70
N GLY A 500 -8.78 -26.83 9.68
CA GLY A 500 -9.24 -25.46 9.75
C GLY A 500 -8.17 -24.39 9.45
N ASN A 501 -6.94 -24.79 9.12
CA ASN A 501 -5.93 -23.87 8.63
C ASN A 501 -6.30 -23.43 7.21
N PHE A 502 -5.98 -22.19 6.87
CA PHE A 502 -6.32 -21.70 5.55
C PHE A 502 -5.20 -20.86 4.93
N ILE A 503 -5.19 -20.85 3.61
CA ILE A 503 -4.39 -19.93 2.80
C ILE A 503 -5.32 -19.13 1.91
N ILE A 504 -5.01 -17.86 1.72
CA ILE A 504 -5.67 -17.01 0.72
C ILE A 504 -4.69 -16.86 -0.43
N CYS A 505 -5.06 -17.36 -1.60
CA CYS A 505 -4.18 -17.38 -2.77
C CYS A 505 -5.00 -17.23 -4.06
N THR A 506 -4.33 -17.02 -5.18
CA THR A 506 -4.97 -16.99 -6.50
C THR A 506 -5.48 -18.37 -6.89
N GLU A 507 -6.50 -18.44 -7.76
CA GLU A 507 -7.06 -19.72 -8.24
C GLU A 507 -6.04 -20.64 -8.92
N ASP A 508 -5.03 -20.06 -9.55
CA ASP A 508 -3.95 -20.77 -10.22
C ASP A 508 -2.82 -21.20 -9.29
N HIS A 509 -2.82 -20.73 -8.04
CA HIS A 509 -1.84 -21.13 -7.05
C HIS A 509 -1.87 -22.64 -6.83
N LYS A 510 -0.70 -23.29 -6.94
CA LYS A 510 -0.60 -24.73 -6.79
C LYS A 510 -0.50 -25.12 -5.33
N ILE A 511 -1.48 -25.88 -4.85
CA ILE A 511 -1.55 -26.42 -3.51
C ILE A 511 -1.27 -27.91 -3.56
N TRP A 512 -0.40 -28.38 -2.68
CA TRP A 512 -0.15 -29.81 -2.53
C TRP A 512 -1.31 -30.48 -1.83
N THR A 513 -1.80 -31.59 -2.41
CA THR A 513 -2.83 -32.45 -1.83
C THR A 513 -2.31 -33.88 -1.70
N GLN A 514 -2.64 -34.53 -0.60
CA GLN A 514 -2.14 -35.88 -0.26
C GLN A 514 -2.50 -36.95 -1.32
N ASN A 515 -3.62 -36.78 -2.01
CA ASN A 515 -4.15 -37.76 -2.94
C ASN A 515 -4.01 -37.40 -4.44
N ARG A 516 -3.74 -36.13 -4.77
CA ARG A 516 -3.68 -35.65 -6.16
C ARG A 516 -2.37 -34.91 -6.51
N GLY A 517 -1.43 -34.79 -5.55
CA GLY A 517 -0.21 -33.98 -5.73
C GLY A 517 -0.53 -32.49 -5.82
N TYR A 518 0.23 -31.74 -6.62
CA TYR A 518 -0.01 -30.31 -6.84
C TYR A 518 -1.27 -30.09 -7.67
N VAL A 519 -2.26 -29.43 -7.09
CA VAL A 519 -3.53 -29.05 -7.71
C VAL A 519 -3.70 -27.54 -7.63
N ARG A 520 -4.28 -26.91 -8.66
CA ARG A 520 -4.62 -25.50 -8.59
C ARG A 520 -5.66 -25.25 -7.49
N ALA A 521 -5.51 -24.14 -6.76
CA ALA A 521 -6.42 -23.79 -5.67
C ALA A 521 -7.88 -23.70 -6.13
N GLY A 522 -8.14 -23.21 -7.36
CA GLY A 522 -9.47 -23.16 -7.97
C GLY A 522 -10.07 -24.54 -8.34
N ASP A 523 -9.26 -25.60 -8.34
CA ASP A 523 -9.70 -26.97 -8.68
C ASP A 523 -9.87 -27.86 -7.42
N LEU A 524 -9.69 -27.29 -6.21
CA LEU A 524 -9.87 -27.97 -4.92
C LEU A 524 -11.31 -27.95 -4.46
#